data_7211a726cfab8594a253728296a8bb0d
#
_entry.id   7211a726cfab8594a253728296a8bb0d
#
_cell.length_a   1.000
_cell.length_b   1.000
_cell.length_c   1.000
_cell.angle_alpha   90.00
_cell.angle_beta   90.00
_cell.angle_gamma   90.00
#
_symmetry.space_group_name_H-M   'P 1'
#
loop_
_entity.id
_entity.type
_entity.pdbx_description
1 polymer ?
#
loop_
_entity_poly.entity_id
_entity_poly.type
_entity_poly.pdbx_seq_one_letter_code
_entity_poly.pdbx_strand_id
1 'polypeptide(L)'
;LQSFFVEEGRRVEKGQVLGLVDTLQLYLKKQQLLATKATVASKSGGVLSQIEVLRAELQNAKTEQRRLQNMFDDKAATQQQLDQVNSRVRVIQKQIENVESQNAPIVQEGKAIDAQIALIEDQLAKSHIINPISGTVLSKYAEPGEIVSFGKPLYKIADLNTMELRVYISESQLSNIKIGQKVTVKVDSGDTMKDYEGIVNWISSSAEFTPKIIQTKEERVNLVYAVKVSV
;
A
#
# COMPACT_ATOMS: atom_id res chain seq x y z
N LEU A 1 4.20 -19.25 2.59
CA LEU A 1 4.80 -18.57 3.74
C LEU A 1 6.26 -19.03 3.85
N GLN A 2 7.21 -18.12 3.64
CA GLN A 2 8.65 -18.47 3.65
C GLN A 2 9.19 -18.55 5.09
N SER A 3 8.84 -17.58 5.92
CA SER A 3 9.22 -17.53 7.33
C SER A 3 8.11 -16.93 8.17
N PHE A 4 7.99 -17.37 9.43
CA PHE A 4 6.99 -16.86 10.36
C PHE A 4 7.48 -17.06 11.79
N PHE A 5 7.75 -15.94 12.49
CA PHE A 5 8.40 -15.90 13.80
C PHE A 5 7.41 -15.64 14.95
N VAL A 6 6.16 -16.04 14.76
CA VAL A 6 5.08 -15.85 15.74
C VAL A 6 5.03 -17.08 16.67
N GLU A 7 5.00 -16.82 17.97
CA GLU A 7 4.82 -17.80 19.02
C GLU A 7 3.66 -17.39 19.93
N GLU A 8 2.81 -18.33 20.31
CA GLU A 8 1.69 -18.10 21.22
C GLU A 8 2.19 -17.69 22.61
N GLY A 9 1.51 -16.73 23.22
CA GLY A 9 1.91 -16.16 24.52
C GLY A 9 3.01 -15.09 24.44
N ARG A 10 3.66 -14.90 23.30
CA ARG A 10 4.73 -13.92 23.12
C ARG A 10 4.16 -12.51 22.90
N ARG A 11 4.76 -11.51 23.55
CA ARG A 11 4.47 -10.11 23.30
C ARG A 11 5.17 -9.65 22.01
N VAL A 12 4.43 -8.94 21.17
CA VAL A 12 4.90 -8.36 19.90
C VAL A 12 4.56 -6.88 19.83
N GLU A 13 5.39 -6.11 19.13
CA GLU A 13 5.26 -4.67 19.03
C GLU A 13 4.64 -4.26 17.71
N LYS A 14 3.98 -3.09 17.69
CA LYS A 14 3.49 -2.47 16.46
C LYS A 14 4.65 -2.18 15.51
N GLY A 15 4.53 -2.57 14.24
CA GLY A 15 5.56 -2.40 13.21
C GLY A 15 6.62 -3.50 13.20
N GLN A 16 6.59 -4.44 14.12
CA GLN A 16 7.52 -5.59 14.13
C GLN A 16 7.24 -6.49 12.93
N VAL A 17 8.30 -6.89 12.21
CA VAL A 17 8.20 -7.87 11.13
C VAL A 17 8.12 -9.26 11.74
N LEU A 18 7.02 -9.96 11.50
CA LEU A 18 6.71 -11.28 12.06
C LEU A 18 6.93 -12.42 11.07
N GLY A 19 7.14 -12.12 9.80
CA GLY A 19 7.37 -13.15 8.79
C GLY A 19 7.47 -12.58 7.39
N LEU A 20 7.68 -13.48 6.44
CA LEU A 20 7.82 -13.18 5.03
C LEU A 20 7.05 -14.22 4.19
N VAL A 21 6.26 -13.73 3.25
CA VAL A 21 5.68 -14.56 2.19
C VAL A 21 6.73 -14.73 1.09
N ASP A 22 6.70 -15.85 0.36
CA ASP A 22 7.63 -16.09 -0.76
C ASP A 22 7.53 -14.98 -1.81
N THR A 23 8.65 -14.34 -2.09
CA THR A 23 8.75 -13.17 -2.98
C THR A 23 9.53 -13.48 -4.27
N LEU A 24 10.00 -14.70 -4.46
CA LEU A 24 10.88 -15.03 -5.59
C LEU A 24 10.25 -14.66 -6.94
N GLN A 25 9.00 -15.03 -7.15
CA GLN A 25 8.29 -14.73 -8.40
C GLN A 25 8.13 -13.23 -8.65
N LEU A 26 7.81 -12.46 -7.59
CA LEU A 26 7.71 -11.01 -7.66
C LEU A 26 9.07 -10.37 -7.98
N TYR A 27 10.12 -10.84 -7.33
CA TYR A 27 11.47 -10.37 -7.58
C TYR A 27 11.90 -10.61 -9.03
N LEU A 28 11.71 -11.83 -9.56
CA LEU A 28 12.04 -12.16 -10.95
C LEU A 28 11.22 -11.31 -11.93
N LYS A 29 9.94 -11.07 -11.64
CA LYS A 29 9.09 -10.21 -12.45
C LYS A 29 9.58 -8.76 -12.46
N LYS A 30 10.02 -8.23 -11.30
CA LYS A 30 10.65 -6.92 -11.21
C LYS A 30 11.90 -6.84 -12.09
N GLN A 31 12.79 -7.85 -12.03
CA GLN A 31 13.99 -7.88 -12.87
C GLN A 31 13.66 -7.89 -14.35
N GLN A 32 12.66 -8.65 -14.77
CA GLN A 32 12.17 -8.65 -16.15
C GLN A 32 11.71 -7.25 -16.60
N LEU A 33 10.93 -6.56 -15.77
CA LEU A 33 10.44 -5.20 -16.08
C LEU A 33 11.59 -4.19 -16.14
N LEU A 34 12.57 -4.28 -15.26
CA LEU A 34 13.77 -3.43 -15.29
C LEU A 34 14.57 -3.63 -16.58
N ALA A 35 14.74 -4.86 -17.04
CA ALA A 35 15.38 -5.15 -18.32
C ALA A 35 14.59 -4.58 -19.50
N THR A 36 13.26 -4.70 -19.48
CA THR A 36 12.39 -4.09 -20.51
C THR A 36 12.48 -2.57 -20.50
N LYS A 37 12.49 -1.95 -19.32
CA LYS A 37 12.69 -0.49 -19.16
C LYS A 37 14.02 -0.04 -19.78
N ALA A 38 15.10 -0.77 -19.53
CA ALA A 38 16.41 -0.47 -20.10
C ALA A 38 16.39 -0.52 -21.65
N THR A 39 15.68 -1.50 -22.22
CA THR A 39 15.50 -1.59 -23.68
C THR A 39 14.74 -0.38 -24.24
N VAL A 40 13.65 0.03 -23.58
CA VAL A 40 12.86 1.22 -23.98
C VAL A 40 13.71 2.50 -23.86
N ALA A 41 14.48 2.64 -22.78
CA ALA A 41 15.40 3.77 -22.60
C ALA A 41 16.45 3.83 -23.71
N SER A 42 17.00 2.69 -24.14
CA SER A 42 17.96 2.63 -25.24
C SER A 42 17.32 3.03 -26.57
N LYS A 43 16.08 2.64 -26.85
CA LYS A 43 15.32 3.08 -28.02
C LYS A 43 15.15 4.61 -28.04
N SER A 44 14.73 5.19 -26.90
CA SER A 44 14.60 6.64 -26.76
C SER A 44 15.95 7.34 -26.97
N GLY A 45 17.04 6.80 -26.41
CA GLY A 45 18.40 7.31 -26.62
C GLY A 45 18.79 7.35 -28.10
N GLY A 46 18.47 6.29 -28.86
CA GLY A 46 18.71 6.24 -30.32
C GLY A 46 17.96 7.34 -31.07
N VAL A 47 16.67 7.57 -30.73
CA VAL A 47 15.86 8.65 -31.33
C VAL A 47 16.44 10.02 -31.01
N LEU A 48 16.84 10.24 -29.74
CA LEU A 48 17.46 11.50 -29.31
C LEU A 48 18.77 11.78 -30.06
N SER A 49 19.63 10.77 -30.24
CA SER A 49 20.87 10.90 -31.01
C SER A 49 20.59 11.28 -32.48
N GLN A 50 19.53 10.72 -33.10
CA GLN A 50 19.12 11.09 -34.45
C GLN A 50 18.66 12.56 -34.52
N ILE A 51 17.93 13.04 -33.51
CA ILE A 51 17.53 14.45 -33.41
C ILE A 51 18.77 15.37 -33.35
N GLU A 52 19.79 14.99 -32.57
CA GLU A 52 21.03 15.76 -32.47
C GLU A 52 21.75 15.89 -33.82
N VAL A 53 21.83 14.81 -34.59
CA VAL A 53 22.40 14.86 -35.95
C VAL A 53 21.61 15.82 -36.82
N LEU A 54 20.27 15.71 -36.85
CA LEU A 54 19.42 16.61 -37.64
C LEU A 54 19.52 18.07 -37.18
N ARG A 55 19.70 18.32 -35.90
CA ARG A 55 19.92 19.68 -35.36
C ARG A 55 21.25 20.27 -35.82
N ALA A 56 22.32 19.46 -35.90
CA ALA A 56 23.60 19.90 -36.46
C ALA A 56 23.46 20.23 -37.94
N GLU A 57 22.76 19.40 -38.72
CA GLU A 57 22.46 19.69 -40.13
C GLU A 57 21.62 20.97 -40.30
N LEU A 58 20.62 21.18 -39.45
CA LEU A 58 19.80 22.39 -39.42
C LEU A 58 20.64 23.63 -39.17
N GLN A 59 21.58 23.55 -38.22
CA GLN A 59 22.48 24.66 -37.90
C GLN A 59 23.37 25.02 -39.13
N ASN A 60 23.90 24.04 -39.81
CA ASN A 60 24.67 24.24 -41.05
C ASN A 60 23.81 24.88 -42.17
N ALA A 61 22.61 24.35 -42.39
CA ALA A 61 21.68 24.89 -43.39
C ALA A 61 21.24 26.32 -43.05
N LYS A 62 21.02 26.67 -41.79
CA LYS A 62 20.71 28.06 -41.35
C LYS A 62 21.90 28.99 -41.53
N THR A 63 23.11 28.53 -41.37
CA THR A 63 24.31 29.33 -41.62
C THR A 63 24.45 29.64 -43.13
N GLU A 64 24.19 28.64 -43.99
CA GLU A 64 24.22 28.84 -45.43
C GLU A 64 23.06 29.75 -45.89
N GLN A 65 21.86 29.57 -45.31
CA GLN A 65 20.69 30.44 -45.55
C GLN A 65 21.05 31.91 -45.27
N ARG A 66 21.67 32.20 -44.12
CA ARG A 66 22.06 33.57 -43.77
C ARG A 66 23.08 34.13 -44.77
N ARG A 67 24.04 33.31 -45.17
CA ARG A 67 25.05 33.73 -46.17
C ARG A 67 24.42 34.04 -47.52
N LEU A 68 23.55 33.17 -48.03
CA LEU A 68 22.85 33.39 -49.29
C LEU A 68 21.85 34.54 -49.22
N GLN A 69 21.21 34.79 -48.07
CA GLN A 69 20.37 35.96 -47.86
C GLN A 69 21.19 37.28 -48.02
N ASN A 70 22.34 37.36 -47.38
CA ASN A 70 23.20 38.54 -47.49
C ASN A 70 23.67 38.75 -48.95
N MET A 71 24.08 37.65 -49.62
CA MET A 71 24.46 37.73 -51.05
C MET A 71 23.33 38.14 -51.95
N PHE A 72 22.10 37.73 -51.66
CA PHE A 72 20.88 38.13 -52.38
C PHE A 72 20.62 39.62 -52.18
N ASP A 73 20.71 40.12 -50.97
CA ASP A 73 20.55 41.53 -50.65
C ASP A 73 21.57 42.40 -51.35
N ASP A 74 22.84 41.89 -51.50
CA ASP A 74 23.92 42.48 -52.28
C ASP A 74 23.81 42.25 -53.81
N LYS A 75 22.69 41.63 -54.28
CA LYS A 75 22.47 41.26 -55.72
C LYS A 75 23.52 40.27 -56.30
N ALA A 76 24.20 39.52 -55.43
CA ALA A 76 25.18 38.52 -55.79
C ALA A 76 24.65 37.07 -55.80
N ALA A 77 23.39 36.85 -55.45
CA ALA A 77 22.71 35.54 -55.54
C ALA A 77 21.36 35.67 -56.23
N THR A 78 20.83 34.55 -56.72
CA THR A 78 19.52 34.47 -57.41
C THR A 78 18.40 34.11 -56.41
N GLN A 79 17.17 34.53 -56.74
CA GLN A 79 15.98 34.12 -55.96
C GLN A 79 15.85 32.61 -55.86
N GLN A 80 16.15 31.90 -56.98
CA GLN A 80 16.11 30.45 -57.00
C GLN A 80 17.04 29.79 -55.97
N GLN A 81 18.26 30.31 -55.79
CA GLN A 81 19.21 29.81 -54.80
C GLN A 81 18.72 30.05 -53.36
N LEU A 82 18.12 31.22 -53.11
CA LEU A 82 17.54 31.55 -51.80
C LEU A 82 16.34 30.63 -51.49
N ASP A 83 15.46 30.41 -52.46
CA ASP A 83 14.29 29.53 -52.30
C ASP A 83 14.70 28.08 -52.05
N GLN A 84 15.77 27.62 -52.67
CA GLN A 84 16.31 26.28 -52.48
C GLN A 84 16.83 26.06 -51.07
N VAL A 85 17.62 26.99 -50.50
CA VAL A 85 18.12 26.87 -49.13
C VAL A 85 17.01 27.02 -48.12
N ASN A 86 16.02 27.91 -48.35
CA ASN A 86 14.85 28.05 -47.50
C ASN A 86 14.03 26.76 -47.44
N SER A 87 13.86 26.10 -48.58
CA SER A 87 13.19 24.79 -48.67
C SER A 87 13.96 23.72 -47.88
N ARG A 88 15.31 23.70 -48.01
CA ARG A 88 16.15 22.74 -47.25
C ARG A 88 16.01 22.92 -45.76
N VAL A 89 16.08 24.14 -45.23
CA VAL A 89 15.87 24.45 -43.81
C VAL A 89 14.52 23.95 -43.32
N ARG A 90 13.45 24.21 -44.10
CA ARG A 90 12.09 23.77 -43.77
C ARG A 90 11.96 22.23 -43.76
N VAL A 91 12.58 21.54 -44.71
CA VAL A 91 12.58 20.07 -44.77
C VAL A 91 13.24 19.48 -43.53
N ILE A 92 14.43 19.96 -43.18
CA ILE A 92 15.15 19.46 -41.96
C ILE A 92 14.34 19.74 -40.70
N GLN A 93 13.72 20.92 -40.57
CA GLN A 93 12.84 21.23 -39.43
C GLN A 93 11.69 20.22 -39.34
N LYS A 94 11.04 19.91 -40.45
CA LYS A 94 9.95 18.90 -40.47
C LYS A 94 10.44 17.48 -40.18
N GLN A 95 11.66 17.14 -40.55
CA GLN A 95 12.28 15.87 -40.18
C GLN A 95 12.51 15.80 -38.66
N ILE A 96 13.00 16.87 -38.01
CA ILE A 96 13.15 16.92 -36.56
C ILE A 96 11.79 16.74 -35.87
N GLU A 97 10.77 17.51 -36.26
CA GLU A 97 9.42 17.37 -35.72
C GLU A 97 8.86 15.95 -35.83
N ASN A 98 9.10 15.30 -36.99
CA ASN A 98 8.66 13.91 -37.18
C ASN A 98 9.38 12.95 -36.21
N VAL A 99 10.72 13.06 -36.13
CA VAL A 99 11.50 12.19 -35.21
C VAL A 99 11.19 12.47 -33.73
N GLU A 100 10.98 13.74 -33.35
CA GLU A 100 10.52 14.10 -32.00
C GLU A 100 9.16 13.47 -31.66
N SER A 101 8.23 13.46 -32.65
CA SER A 101 6.93 12.82 -32.47
C SER A 101 7.00 11.31 -32.24
N GLN A 102 8.02 10.64 -32.79
CA GLN A 102 8.26 9.22 -32.58
C GLN A 102 8.79 8.89 -31.20
N ASN A 103 9.43 9.85 -30.51
CA ASN A 103 9.93 9.65 -29.16
C ASN A 103 8.81 9.69 -28.10
N ALA A 104 7.74 10.41 -28.32
CA ALA A 104 6.65 10.57 -27.38
C ALA A 104 6.02 9.23 -26.93
N PRO A 105 5.63 8.31 -27.82
CA PRO A 105 5.11 7.01 -27.44
C PRO A 105 6.13 6.15 -26.68
N ILE A 106 7.42 6.23 -27.04
CA ILE A 106 8.50 5.49 -26.34
C ILE A 106 8.62 5.97 -24.89
N VAL A 107 8.56 7.27 -24.67
CA VAL A 107 8.55 7.85 -23.31
C VAL A 107 7.32 7.40 -22.52
N GLN A 108 6.13 7.33 -23.15
CA GLN A 108 4.91 6.85 -22.49
C GLN A 108 4.99 5.35 -22.17
N GLU A 109 5.58 4.54 -23.06
CA GLU A 109 5.85 3.12 -22.79
C GLU A 109 6.75 2.98 -21.54
N GLY A 110 7.81 3.79 -21.43
CA GLY A 110 8.67 3.82 -20.25
C GLY A 110 7.92 4.13 -18.96
N LYS A 111 7.02 5.12 -18.96
CA LYS A 111 6.17 5.46 -17.83
C LYS A 111 5.20 4.33 -17.45
N ALA A 112 4.65 3.62 -18.43
CA ALA A 112 3.78 2.48 -18.19
C ALA A 112 4.55 1.34 -17.48
N ILE A 113 5.80 1.09 -17.88
CA ILE A 113 6.68 0.12 -17.21
C ILE A 113 6.99 0.57 -15.78
N ASP A 114 7.24 1.87 -15.53
CA ASP A 114 7.46 2.40 -14.20
C ASP A 114 6.26 2.16 -13.27
N ALA A 115 5.05 2.34 -13.78
CA ALA A 115 3.84 2.04 -13.01
C ALA A 115 3.72 0.53 -12.68
N GLN A 116 4.13 -0.35 -13.61
CA GLN A 116 4.16 -1.79 -13.34
C GLN A 116 5.22 -2.17 -12.31
N ILE A 117 6.40 -1.54 -12.35
CA ILE A 117 7.46 -1.74 -11.36
C ILE A 117 6.96 -1.30 -9.98
N ALA A 118 6.34 -0.12 -9.86
CA ALA A 118 5.78 0.38 -8.61
C ALA A 118 4.72 -0.57 -8.01
N LEU A 119 3.88 -1.19 -8.87
CA LEU A 119 2.92 -2.20 -8.43
C LEU A 119 3.62 -3.43 -7.83
N ILE A 120 4.67 -3.94 -8.47
CA ILE A 120 5.44 -5.08 -7.95
C ILE A 120 6.18 -4.70 -6.65
N GLU A 121 6.69 -3.47 -6.54
CA GLU A 121 7.33 -2.98 -5.31
C GLU A 121 6.35 -2.90 -4.15
N ASP A 122 5.12 -2.44 -4.37
CA ASP A 122 4.05 -2.46 -3.37
C ASP A 122 3.72 -3.90 -2.93
N GLN A 123 3.63 -4.84 -3.88
CA GLN A 123 3.41 -6.26 -3.57
C GLN A 123 4.57 -6.86 -2.77
N LEU A 124 5.82 -6.52 -3.10
CA LEU A 124 7.02 -6.93 -2.35
C LEU A 124 7.01 -6.37 -0.93
N ALA A 125 6.65 -5.10 -0.76
CA ALA A 125 6.51 -4.49 0.55
C ALA A 125 5.45 -5.19 1.41
N LYS A 126 4.30 -5.50 0.81
CA LYS A 126 3.18 -6.22 1.45
C LYS A 126 3.46 -7.71 1.72
N SER A 127 4.52 -8.26 1.15
CA SER A 127 4.95 -9.63 1.44
C SER A 127 5.59 -9.77 2.84
N HIS A 128 5.99 -8.67 3.46
CA HIS A 128 6.41 -8.66 4.85
C HIS A 128 5.17 -8.63 5.76
N ILE A 129 5.09 -9.58 6.67
CA ILE A 129 4.02 -9.66 7.66
C ILE A 129 4.38 -8.71 8.80
N ILE A 130 3.82 -7.51 8.78
CA ILE A 130 4.07 -6.47 9.77
C ILE A 130 2.93 -6.45 10.79
N ASN A 131 3.29 -6.45 12.06
CA ASN A 131 2.33 -6.42 13.16
C ASN A 131 1.64 -5.05 13.26
N PRO A 132 0.28 -4.99 13.21
CA PRO A 132 -0.45 -3.72 13.18
C PRO A 132 -0.59 -3.04 14.54
N ILE A 133 -0.54 -3.80 15.65
CA ILE A 133 -0.74 -3.29 17.02
C ILE A 133 0.24 -3.96 17.98
N SER A 134 0.59 -3.30 19.09
CA SER A 134 1.32 -3.94 20.18
C SER A 134 0.37 -4.81 21.00
N GLY A 135 0.83 -6.00 21.42
CA GLY A 135 0.00 -6.91 22.21
C GLY A 135 0.63 -8.27 22.39
N THR A 136 -0.13 -9.22 22.89
CA THR A 136 0.28 -10.62 23.09
C THR A 136 -0.40 -11.51 22.05
N VAL A 137 0.34 -12.39 21.44
CA VAL A 137 -0.19 -13.39 20.51
C VAL A 137 -1.02 -14.41 21.26
N LEU A 138 -2.30 -14.52 20.91
CA LEU A 138 -3.22 -15.47 21.55
C LEU A 138 -3.25 -16.82 20.84
N SER A 139 -3.18 -16.80 19.50
CA SER A 139 -3.24 -18.01 18.69
C SER A 139 -2.47 -17.82 17.39
N LYS A 140 -1.83 -18.87 16.92
CA LYS A 140 -1.14 -18.98 15.64
C LYS A 140 -1.93 -19.90 14.72
N TYR A 141 -2.18 -19.49 13.48
CA TYR A 141 -3.02 -20.22 12.52
C TYR A 141 -2.28 -20.69 11.28
N ALA A 142 -1.00 -20.36 11.15
CA ALA A 142 -0.18 -20.73 10.00
C ALA A 142 1.25 -21.08 10.41
N GLU A 143 1.86 -22.02 9.70
CA GLU A 143 3.24 -22.44 9.90
C GLU A 143 4.12 -22.07 8.69
N PRO A 144 5.46 -21.91 8.90
CA PRO A 144 6.39 -21.77 7.80
C PRO A 144 6.26 -22.94 6.82
N GLY A 145 6.30 -22.65 5.52
CA GLY A 145 6.10 -23.65 4.46
C GLY A 145 4.65 -23.82 4.01
N GLU A 146 3.65 -23.35 4.76
CA GLU A 146 2.26 -23.41 4.33
C GLU A 146 1.92 -22.42 3.21
N ILE A 147 0.96 -22.81 2.38
CA ILE A 147 0.34 -21.92 1.39
C ILE A 147 -0.69 -21.05 2.10
N VAL A 148 -0.48 -19.75 2.05
CA VAL A 148 -1.41 -18.76 2.59
C VAL A 148 -2.08 -17.99 1.45
N SER A 149 -3.38 -17.72 1.60
CA SER A 149 -4.17 -16.96 0.63
C SER A 149 -4.61 -15.63 1.22
N PHE A 150 -4.96 -14.69 0.35
CA PHE A 150 -5.51 -13.41 0.77
C PHE A 150 -6.77 -13.60 1.63
N GLY A 151 -6.81 -12.92 2.77
CA GLY A 151 -7.91 -13.00 3.73
C GLY A 151 -7.82 -14.12 4.77
N LYS A 152 -6.86 -15.05 4.66
CA LYS A 152 -6.63 -16.05 5.71
C LYS A 152 -5.95 -15.40 6.93
N PRO A 153 -6.53 -15.51 8.16
CA PRO A 153 -5.86 -15.03 9.35
C PRO A 153 -4.61 -15.88 9.62
N LEU A 154 -3.48 -15.23 9.94
CA LEU A 154 -2.21 -15.90 10.23
C LEU A 154 -2.01 -16.07 11.74
N TYR A 155 -2.46 -15.14 12.55
CA TYR A 155 -2.40 -15.16 14.02
C TYR A 155 -3.46 -14.25 14.60
N LYS A 156 -3.72 -14.40 15.90
CA LYS A 156 -4.61 -13.55 16.70
C LYS A 156 -3.79 -12.85 17.77
N ILE A 157 -3.93 -11.53 17.86
CA ILE A 157 -3.24 -10.70 18.86
C ILE A 157 -4.27 -9.91 19.66
N ALA A 158 -3.99 -9.69 20.95
CA ALA A 158 -4.76 -8.82 21.80
C ALA A 158 -3.84 -7.97 22.68
N ASP A 159 -4.29 -6.76 22.98
CA ASP A 159 -3.73 -5.96 24.07
C ASP A 159 -4.35 -6.46 25.39
N LEU A 160 -3.50 -7.03 26.24
CA LEU A 160 -3.92 -7.56 27.53
C LEU A 160 -3.78 -6.52 28.67
N ASN A 161 -3.40 -5.28 28.38
CA ASN A 161 -3.32 -4.23 29.39
C ASN A 161 -4.70 -3.71 29.79
N THR A 162 -5.69 -3.87 28.94
CA THR A 162 -7.08 -3.49 29.20
C THR A 162 -7.98 -4.66 28.89
N MET A 163 -8.75 -5.10 29.85
CA MET A 163 -9.70 -6.18 29.67
C MET A 163 -11.14 -5.68 29.72
N GLU A 164 -12.01 -6.26 28.92
CA GLU A 164 -13.44 -6.02 28.98
C GLU A 164 -14.12 -7.21 29.65
N LEU A 165 -14.69 -6.97 30.82
CA LEU A 165 -15.50 -7.93 31.53
C LEU A 165 -16.97 -7.74 31.13
N ARG A 166 -17.63 -8.79 30.65
CA ARG A 166 -19.06 -8.80 30.39
C ARG A 166 -19.78 -9.50 31.55
N VAL A 167 -20.60 -8.76 32.26
CA VAL A 167 -21.41 -9.26 33.36
C VAL A 167 -22.90 -9.12 33.04
N TYR A 168 -23.73 -9.89 33.74
CA TYR A 168 -25.17 -9.88 33.55
C TYR A 168 -25.84 -9.48 34.85
N ILE A 169 -26.73 -8.48 34.78
CA ILE A 169 -27.45 -7.95 35.95
C ILE A 169 -28.96 -8.12 35.73
N SER A 170 -29.71 -8.23 36.83
CA SER A 170 -31.17 -8.26 36.79
C SER A 170 -31.75 -6.87 36.56
N GLU A 171 -33.04 -6.84 36.13
CA GLU A 171 -33.77 -5.59 35.93
C GLU A 171 -33.79 -4.71 37.21
N SER A 172 -33.94 -5.32 38.38
CA SER A 172 -33.92 -4.61 39.67
C SER A 172 -32.57 -3.92 39.97
N GLN A 173 -31.48 -4.46 39.47
CA GLN A 173 -30.13 -3.89 39.65
C GLN A 173 -29.82 -2.80 38.59
N LEU A 174 -30.48 -2.84 37.44
CA LEU A 174 -30.23 -1.92 36.32
C LEU A 174 -30.42 -0.45 36.71
N SER A 175 -31.40 -0.15 37.56
CA SER A 175 -31.69 1.20 38.07
C SER A 175 -30.54 1.85 38.85
N ASN A 176 -29.65 1.03 39.42
CA ASN A 176 -28.54 1.47 40.27
C ASN A 176 -27.21 1.59 39.52
N ILE A 177 -27.15 1.24 38.22
CA ILE A 177 -25.92 1.23 37.42
C ILE A 177 -26.00 2.29 36.33
N LYS A 178 -24.91 3.07 36.20
CA LYS A 178 -24.78 4.13 35.21
C LYS A 178 -23.52 3.95 34.39
N ILE A 179 -23.57 4.32 33.09
CA ILE A 179 -22.36 4.41 32.27
C ILE A 179 -21.41 5.44 32.88
N GLY A 180 -20.11 5.11 32.95
CA GLY A 180 -19.08 5.91 33.59
C GLY A 180 -18.92 5.63 35.08
N GLN A 181 -19.76 4.78 35.70
CA GLN A 181 -19.67 4.43 37.09
C GLN A 181 -18.43 3.58 37.36
N LYS A 182 -17.68 3.94 38.42
CA LYS A 182 -16.59 3.11 38.93
C LYS A 182 -17.16 1.91 39.73
N VAL A 183 -16.59 0.75 39.48
CA VAL A 183 -16.96 -0.51 40.09
C VAL A 183 -15.70 -1.27 40.52
N THR A 184 -15.82 -2.10 41.54
CA THR A 184 -14.73 -2.99 41.96
C THR A 184 -14.99 -4.38 41.40
N VAL A 185 -14.05 -4.86 40.58
CA VAL A 185 -14.06 -6.22 40.03
C VAL A 185 -13.20 -7.09 40.91
N LYS A 186 -13.81 -8.11 41.54
CA LYS A 186 -13.11 -9.08 42.35
C LYS A 186 -12.78 -10.32 41.56
N VAL A 187 -11.50 -10.65 41.47
CA VAL A 187 -11.00 -11.80 40.74
C VAL A 187 -10.37 -12.78 41.75
N ASP A 188 -10.76 -14.04 41.65
CA ASP A 188 -10.16 -15.12 42.43
C ASP A 188 -8.71 -15.36 41.93
N SER A 189 -7.77 -15.27 42.85
CA SER A 189 -6.33 -15.47 42.62
C SER A 189 -5.78 -16.57 43.55
N GLY A 190 -6.38 -17.74 43.50
CA GLY A 190 -6.06 -18.86 44.39
C GLY A 190 -6.63 -18.62 45.80
N ASP A 191 -5.77 -18.45 46.80
CA ASP A 191 -6.21 -18.29 48.22
C ASP A 191 -6.72 -16.89 48.55
N THR A 192 -6.61 -15.92 47.66
CA THR A 192 -7.00 -14.51 47.91
C THR A 192 -7.78 -13.90 46.75
N MET A 193 -8.75 -13.04 47.09
CA MET A 193 -9.44 -12.18 46.12
C MET A 193 -8.57 -10.95 45.81
N LYS A 194 -8.38 -10.64 44.53
CA LYS A 194 -7.76 -9.39 44.11
C LYS A 194 -8.82 -8.44 43.60
N ASP A 195 -8.74 -7.21 44.06
CA ASP A 195 -9.64 -6.13 43.68
C ASP A 195 -9.01 -5.30 42.55
N TYR A 196 -9.77 -5.11 41.48
CA TYR A 196 -9.41 -4.26 40.34
C TYR A 196 -10.46 -3.16 40.19
N GLU A 197 -10.01 -1.93 39.93
CA GLU A 197 -10.92 -0.86 39.57
C GLU A 197 -11.38 -1.05 38.14
N GLY A 198 -12.71 -0.97 37.93
CA GLY A 198 -13.32 -1.02 36.62
C GLY A 198 -14.24 0.17 36.38
N ILE A 199 -14.51 0.46 35.11
CA ILE A 199 -15.46 1.50 34.69
C ILE A 199 -16.51 0.87 33.81
N VAL A 200 -17.79 1.10 34.12
CA VAL A 200 -18.93 0.68 33.26
C VAL A 200 -18.91 1.51 31.99
N ASN A 201 -18.66 0.86 30.86
CA ASN A 201 -18.56 1.53 29.55
C ASN A 201 -19.76 1.29 28.66
N TRP A 202 -20.56 0.25 28.93
CA TRP A 202 -21.73 -0.07 28.12
C TRP A 202 -22.78 -0.87 28.92
N ILE A 203 -24.04 -0.60 28.65
CA ILE A 203 -25.19 -1.31 29.20
C ILE A 203 -26.10 -1.69 28.01
N SER A 204 -26.55 -2.95 27.95
CA SER A 204 -27.46 -3.40 26.91
C SER A 204 -28.80 -2.68 26.99
N SER A 205 -29.31 -2.23 25.84
CA SER A 205 -30.67 -1.64 25.74
C SER A 205 -31.79 -2.70 25.68
N SER A 206 -31.41 -3.96 25.47
CA SER A 206 -32.36 -5.10 25.40
C SER A 206 -32.00 -6.16 26.43
N ALA A 207 -33.02 -6.78 27.00
CA ALA A 207 -32.85 -7.92 27.87
C ALA A 207 -32.38 -9.14 27.08
N GLU A 208 -31.50 -9.92 27.67
CA GLU A 208 -30.98 -11.19 27.15
C GLU A 208 -31.40 -12.32 28.11
N PHE A 209 -31.49 -13.54 27.59
CA PHE A 209 -31.66 -14.71 28.46
C PHE A 209 -30.29 -15.06 29.06
N THR A 210 -30.29 -15.51 30.32
CA THR A 210 -29.02 -15.96 30.96
C THR A 210 -28.39 -17.08 30.13
N PRO A 211 -27.07 -17.02 29.85
CA PRO A 211 -26.39 -18.04 29.03
C PRO A 211 -26.16 -19.38 29.72
N LYS A 212 -26.72 -19.59 30.95
CA LYS A 212 -26.62 -20.86 31.66
C LYS A 212 -27.64 -21.89 31.15
N ILE A 213 -27.23 -23.16 31.09
CA ILE A 213 -28.10 -24.30 30.93
C ILE A 213 -29.00 -24.37 32.16
N ILE A 214 -30.27 -24.02 31.98
CA ILE A 214 -31.29 -23.88 33.04
C ILE A 214 -31.82 -25.25 33.40
N GLN A 215 -31.67 -25.65 34.64
CA GLN A 215 -32.13 -26.95 35.16
C GLN A 215 -33.52 -26.91 35.84
N THR A 216 -34.01 -25.71 36.19
CA THR A 216 -35.28 -25.55 36.91
C THR A 216 -36.26 -24.62 36.17
N LYS A 217 -37.60 -24.83 36.44
CA LYS A 217 -38.66 -24.01 35.79
C LYS A 217 -38.68 -22.56 36.25
N GLU A 218 -38.20 -22.26 37.45
CA GLU A 218 -38.17 -20.92 38.07
C GLU A 218 -37.05 -20.04 37.53
N GLU A 219 -35.92 -20.62 37.07
CA GLU A 219 -34.80 -19.88 36.48
C GLU A 219 -35.02 -19.47 35.01
N ARG A 220 -36.10 -19.94 34.36
CA ARG A 220 -36.40 -19.66 32.95
C ARG A 220 -36.93 -18.24 32.66
N VAL A 221 -37.23 -17.47 33.69
CA VAL A 221 -37.97 -16.19 33.55
C VAL A 221 -37.11 -14.97 33.86
N ASN A 222 -35.87 -15.13 34.28
CA ASN A 222 -35.04 -14.00 34.65
C ASN A 222 -34.35 -13.38 33.41
N LEU A 223 -34.96 -12.31 32.88
CA LEU A 223 -34.35 -11.42 31.95
C LEU A 223 -33.19 -10.71 32.61
N VAL A 224 -32.07 -10.69 31.91
CA VAL A 224 -30.82 -10.01 32.38
C VAL A 224 -30.34 -9.01 31.35
N TYR A 225 -29.66 -8.00 31.82
CA TYR A 225 -29.04 -7.00 30.98
C TYR A 225 -27.53 -7.18 31.00
N ALA A 226 -26.91 -7.24 29.84
CA ALA A 226 -25.48 -7.32 29.72
C ALA A 226 -24.85 -5.94 30.00
N VAL A 227 -23.81 -5.92 30.83
CA VAL A 227 -23.02 -4.74 31.17
C VAL A 227 -21.56 -5.04 30.85
N LYS A 228 -20.88 -4.11 30.21
CA LYS A 228 -19.46 -4.20 29.95
C LYS A 228 -18.71 -3.26 30.86
N VAL A 229 -17.67 -3.80 31.49
CA VAL A 229 -16.78 -3.10 32.42
C VAL A 229 -15.37 -3.19 31.86
N SER A 230 -14.72 -2.04 31.65
CA SER A 230 -13.28 -1.99 31.36
C SER A 230 -12.48 -2.03 32.64
N VAL A 231 -11.52 -2.94 32.72
CA VAL A 231 -10.67 -3.20 33.87
C VAL A 231 -9.21 -3.02 33.46
#